data_c777ddbdc14c856889b2c4358e7250a8
#
_entry.id   c777ddbdc14c856889b2c4358e7250a8
#
_cell.length_a   1.000
_cell.length_b   1.000
_cell.length_c   1.000
_cell.angle_alpha   90.00
_cell.angle_beta   90.00
_cell.angle_gamma   90.00
#
_symmetry.space_group_name_H-M   'P 1'
#
loop_
_entity.id
_entity.type
_entity.pdbx_description
1 polymer ?
#
loop_
_entity_poly.entity_id
_entity_poly.type
_entity_poly.pdbx_seq_one_letter_code
_entity_poly.pdbx_strand_id
1 'polypeptide(L)'
;DMGDYMFDSYRGDWIPDTPGRRSQIISTLRSWNPFSNSSPVEGVTRAINTFYAPDKKISIYVLGDDFQPGGSIREVLQTIDRINIEDANGDRLVRIHGIGFPTIFAGPRRFQQSVYRYSTLMREMTIRNGGTFVGLNDYQ
;
A
#
# COMPACT_ATOMS: atom_id res chain seq x y z
N ASP A 1 -10.20 -1.36 3.57
CA ASP A 1 -11.29 -0.88 4.40
C ASP A 1 -11.47 0.62 4.33
N MET A 2 -11.82 1.16 3.18
CA MET A 2 -12.12 2.60 3.01
C MET A 2 -11.15 3.55 3.74
N GLY A 3 -9.88 3.14 3.87
CA GLY A 3 -8.84 3.89 4.55
C GLY A 3 -8.97 3.94 6.08
N ASP A 4 -9.65 2.99 6.70
CA ASP A 4 -9.72 2.91 8.16
C ASP A 4 -8.40 2.46 8.80
N TYR A 5 -8.23 2.82 10.06
CA TYR A 5 -7.03 2.51 10.82
C TYR A 5 -7.23 1.20 11.58
N MET A 6 -6.23 0.33 11.54
CA MET A 6 -6.22 -0.89 12.35
C MET A 6 -6.23 -0.59 13.86
N PHE A 7 -5.67 0.53 14.26
CA PHE A 7 -5.59 1.00 15.64
C PHE A 7 -6.22 2.39 15.76
N ASP A 8 -7.50 2.45 16.07
CA ASP A 8 -8.25 3.70 16.18
C ASP A 8 -7.67 4.70 17.19
N SER A 9 -7.06 4.20 18.27
CA SER A 9 -6.40 5.04 19.27
C SER A 9 -5.17 5.81 18.74
N TYR A 10 -4.67 5.43 17.56
CA TYR A 10 -3.56 6.08 16.88
C TYR A 10 -3.98 6.66 15.53
N ARG A 11 -5.24 6.98 15.37
CA ARG A 11 -5.77 7.57 14.12
C ARG A 11 -5.07 8.88 13.80
N GLY A 12 -4.26 8.90 12.75
CA GLY A 12 -3.48 10.06 12.32
C GLY A 12 -2.16 10.27 13.07
N ASP A 13 -1.80 9.38 13.99
CA ASP A 13 -0.57 9.46 14.77
C ASP A 13 0.37 8.29 14.53
N TRP A 14 1.65 8.49 14.86
CA TRP A 14 2.65 7.44 14.84
C TRP A 14 2.51 6.54 16.07
N ILE A 15 2.54 5.23 15.82
CA ILE A 15 2.53 4.23 16.90
C ILE A 15 3.94 4.17 17.51
N PRO A 16 4.10 4.40 18.84
CA PRO A 16 5.40 4.27 19.51
C PRO A 16 5.99 2.88 19.33
N ASP A 17 7.26 2.81 18.94
CA ASP A 17 7.98 1.56 18.73
C ASP A 17 8.47 0.98 20.05
N THR A 18 7.73 0.01 20.59
CA THR A 18 8.11 -0.77 21.78
C THR A 18 7.92 -2.27 21.52
N PRO A 19 8.66 -3.16 22.21
CA PRO A 19 8.49 -4.61 22.07
C PRO A 19 7.04 -5.08 22.29
N GLY A 20 6.36 -4.53 23.30
CA GLY A 20 4.96 -4.86 23.59
C GLY A 20 4.03 -4.42 22.46
N ARG A 21 4.27 -3.25 21.87
CA ARG A 21 3.47 -2.75 20.76
C ARG A 21 3.69 -3.57 19.48
N ARG A 22 4.93 -3.95 19.19
CA ARG A 22 5.23 -4.86 18.06
C ARG A 22 4.47 -6.19 18.20
N SER A 23 4.50 -6.80 19.41
CA SER A 23 3.77 -8.03 19.68
C SER A 23 2.26 -7.86 19.51
N GLN A 24 1.69 -6.73 19.93
CA GLN A 24 0.29 -6.41 19.73
C GLN A 24 -0.06 -6.29 18.24
N ILE A 25 0.76 -5.58 17.45
CA ILE A 25 0.55 -5.46 16.00
C ILE A 25 0.55 -6.83 15.33
N ILE A 26 1.54 -7.67 15.65
CA ILE A 26 1.62 -9.04 15.09
C ILE A 26 0.40 -9.88 15.48
N SER A 27 -0.04 -9.81 16.73
CA SER A 27 -1.23 -10.54 17.21
C SER A 27 -2.49 -10.07 16.47
N THR A 28 -2.66 -8.76 16.32
CA THR A 28 -3.80 -8.20 15.59
C THR A 28 -3.80 -8.63 14.12
N LEU A 29 -2.65 -8.59 13.45
CA LEU A 29 -2.53 -9.04 12.06
C LEU A 29 -2.86 -10.53 11.89
N ARG A 30 -2.47 -11.39 12.84
CA ARG A 30 -2.79 -12.82 12.80
C ARG A 30 -4.29 -13.13 12.95
N SER A 31 -5.02 -12.28 13.65
CA SER A 31 -6.47 -12.42 13.87
C SER A 31 -7.29 -11.54 12.91
N TRP A 32 -6.64 -10.80 12.02
CA TRP A 32 -7.32 -9.90 11.09
C TRP A 32 -8.09 -10.68 10.03
N ASN A 33 -9.40 -10.46 9.97
CA ASN A 33 -10.24 -10.97 8.90
C ASN A 33 -10.55 -9.86 7.91
N PRO A 34 -10.03 -9.93 6.68
CA PRO A 34 -10.41 -8.98 5.65
C PRO A 34 -11.89 -9.19 5.27
N PHE A 35 -12.68 -8.13 5.27
CA PHE A 35 -14.12 -8.20 5.00
C PHE A 35 -14.63 -7.14 4.03
N SER A 36 -13.75 -6.46 3.35
CA SER A 36 -14.13 -5.42 2.38
C SER A 36 -13.38 -5.53 1.06
N ASN A 37 -13.92 -4.87 0.05
CA ASN A 37 -13.22 -4.66 -1.21
C ASN A 37 -12.01 -3.75 -0.98
N SER A 38 -10.82 -4.24 -1.30
CA SER A 38 -9.57 -3.52 -1.05
C SER A 38 -9.40 -2.37 -2.04
N SER A 39 -9.09 -1.19 -1.51
CA SER A 39 -8.61 -0.05 -2.31
C SER A 39 -7.24 0.39 -1.81
N PRO A 40 -6.15 -0.22 -2.31
CA PRO A 40 -4.79 0.18 -1.90
C PRO A 40 -4.51 1.65 -2.22
N VAL A 41 -5.17 2.20 -3.22
CA VAL A 41 -5.02 3.60 -3.63
C VAL A 41 -5.55 4.57 -2.57
N GLU A 42 -6.71 4.29 -2.00
CA GLU A 42 -7.27 5.09 -0.90
C GLU A 42 -6.37 5.03 0.32
N GLY A 43 -5.87 3.86 0.67
CA GLY A 43 -4.93 3.67 1.77
C GLY A 43 -3.64 4.47 1.58
N VAL A 44 -3.01 4.37 0.41
CA VAL A 44 -1.79 5.13 0.07
C VAL A 44 -2.05 6.63 0.08
N THR A 45 -3.13 7.09 -0.56
CA THR A 45 -3.50 8.51 -0.61
C THR A 45 -3.72 9.07 0.79
N ARG A 46 -4.46 8.34 1.63
CA ARG A 46 -4.68 8.73 3.02
C ARG A 46 -3.38 8.77 3.81
N ALA A 47 -2.53 7.76 3.67
CA ALA A 47 -1.25 7.71 4.38
C ALA A 47 -0.34 8.89 4.00
N ILE A 48 -0.22 9.21 2.71
CA ILE A 48 0.55 10.36 2.26
C ILE A 48 -0.04 11.66 2.85
N ASN A 49 -1.35 11.90 2.68
CA ASN A 49 -1.99 13.13 3.15
C ASN A 49 -1.92 13.31 4.67
N THR A 50 -1.88 12.20 5.42
CA THR A 50 -1.83 12.25 6.89
C THR A 50 -0.41 12.42 7.43
N PHE A 51 0.57 11.72 6.84
CA PHE A 51 1.90 11.58 7.43
C PHE A 51 2.99 12.32 6.66
N TYR A 52 2.68 12.87 5.47
CA TYR A 52 3.63 13.65 4.73
C TYR A 52 4.17 14.82 5.55
N ALA A 53 5.49 14.92 5.63
CA ALA A 53 6.17 16.04 6.29
C ALA A 53 7.48 16.32 5.53
N PRO A 54 7.78 17.59 5.22
CA PRO A 54 8.93 17.95 4.38
C PRO A 54 10.29 17.65 5.04
N ASP A 55 10.31 17.44 6.35
CA ASP A 55 11.47 17.11 7.16
C ASP A 55 11.66 15.61 7.40
N LYS A 56 10.76 14.75 6.88
CA LYS A 56 10.78 13.31 7.14
C LYS A 56 10.70 12.50 5.86
N LYS A 57 11.59 11.51 5.73
CA LYS A 57 11.46 10.46 4.72
C LYS A 57 10.61 9.33 5.28
N ILE A 58 9.54 8.99 4.57
CA ILE A 58 8.54 7.99 4.98
C ILE A 58 8.59 6.84 4.00
N SER A 59 8.41 5.60 4.50
CA SER A 59 8.21 4.41 3.68
C SER A 59 6.82 3.84 3.92
N ILE A 60 6.04 3.68 2.85
CA ILE A 60 4.76 3.00 2.84
C ILE A 60 4.96 1.60 2.26
N TYR A 61 4.46 0.58 2.93
CA TYR A 61 4.42 -0.79 2.45
C TYR A 61 2.98 -1.16 2.13
N VAL A 62 2.71 -1.42 0.85
CA VAL A 62 1.39 -1.82 0.36
C VAL A 62 1.40 -3.33 0.15
N LEU A 63 0.54 -4.04 0.86
CA LEU A 63 0.41 -5.48 0.76
C LEU A 63 -0.96 -5.81 0.16
N GLY A 64 -1.01 -6.68 -0.83
CA GLY A 64 -2.28 -7.06 -1.44
C GLY A 64 -2.11 -8.04 -2.60
N ASP A 65 -3.24 -8.46 -3.14
CA ASP A 65 -3.35 -9.42 -4.23
C ASP A 65 -4.24 -8.92 -5.39
N ASP A 66 -5.10 -7.97 -5.09
CA ASP A 66 -6.04 -7.41 -6.05
C ASP A 66 -6.26 -5.92 -5.83
N PHE A 67 -6.90 -5.31 -6.81
CA PHE A 67 -7.25 -3.89 -6.79
C PHE A 67 -8.56 -3.71 -7.55
N GLN A 68 -9.57 -3.25 -6.86
CA GLN A 68 -10.83 -2.88 -7.50
C GLN A 68 -10.67 -1.56 -8.27
N PRO A 69 -11.09 -1.52 -9.52
CA PRO A 69 -10.89 -0.34 -10.34
C PRO A 69 -11.88 0.77 -9.99
N GLY A 70 -11.43 1.68 -9.16
CA GLY A 70 -12.03 3.02 -9.06
C GLY A 70 -11.33 4.02 -9.97
N GLY A 71 -11.11 3.67 -11.27
CA GLY A 71 -10.39 4.53 -12.20
C GLY A 71 -9.36 3.79 -13.05
N SER A 72 -8.74 4.48 -13.99
CA SER A 72 -7.62 3.95 -14.76
C SER A 72 -6.33 3.96 -13.95
N ILE A 73 -5.41 3.02 -14.23
CA ILE A 73 -4.06 3.02 -13.63
C ILE A 73 -3.41 4.40 -13.78
N ARG A 74 -3.60 5.05 -14.93
CA ARG A 74 -3.07 6.39 -15.21
C ARG A 74 -3.58 7.43 -14.22
N GLU A 75 -4.88 7.47 -13.95
CA GLU A 75 -5.48 8.43 -13.01
C GLU A 75 -4.99 8.23 -11.59
N VAL A 76 -4.83 6.97 -11.18
CA VAL A 76 -4.26 6.61 -9.89
C VAL A 76 -2.82 7.13 -9.77
N LEU A 77 -1.98 6.82 -10.74
CA LEU A 77 -0.59 7.26 -10.75
C LEU A 77 -0.48 8.79 -10.76
N GLN A 78 -1.28 9.48 -11.57
CA GLN A 78 -1.31 10.95 -11.59
C GLN A 78 -1.76 11.54 -10.25
N THR A 79 -2.68 10.89 -9.56
CA THR A 79 -3.10 11.33 -8.22
C THR A 79 -1.96 11.20 -7.22
N ILE A 80 -1.28 10.05 -7.20
CA ILE A 80 -0.13 9.83 -6.32
C ILE A 80 1.01 10.80 -6.65
N ASP A 81 1.35 10.98 -7.92
CA ASP A 81 2.40 11.92 -8.37
C ASP A 81 2.14 13.35 -7.91
N ARG A 82 0.87 13.77 -7.86
CA ARG A 82 0.47 15.10 -7.43
C ARG A 82 0.62 15.34 -5.94
N ILE A 83 0.35 14.33 -5.12
CA ILE A 83 0.38 14.45 -3.65
C ILE A 83 1.73 14.06 -3.05
N ASN A 84 2.51 13.21 -3.72
CA ASN A 84 3.87 12.84 -3.32
C ASN A 84 4.87 13.63 -4.16
N ILE A 85 5.11 14.86 -3.77
CA ILE A 85 6.01 15.79 -4.49
C ILE A 85 7.47 15.42 -4.31
N GLU A 86 8.29 15.87 -5.24
CA GLU A 86 9.75 15.70 -5.21
C GLU A 86 10.40 16.78 -4.36
N ASP A 87 11.48 16.43 -3.68
CA ASP A 87 12.34 17.39 -2.99
C ASP A 87 13.26 18.12 -4.01
N ALA A 88 14.12 19.01 -3.50
CA ALA A 88 15.05 19.78 -4.34
C ALA A 88 16.06 18.92 -5.14
N ASN A 89 16.23 17.65 -4.79
CA ASN A 89 17.11 16.70 -5.46
C ASN A 89 16.37 15.81 -6.45
N GLY A 90 15.05 15.96 -6.57
CA GLY A 90 14.19 15.11 -7.38
C GLY A 90 13.77 13.80 -6.71
N ASP A 91 14.08 13.63 -5.41
CA ASP A 91 13.67 12.46 -4.63
C ASP A 91 12.27 12.63 -4.05
N ARG A 92 11.45 11.58 -4.12
CA ARG A 92 10.15 11.54 -3.42
C ARG A 92 10.38 11.40 -1.91
N LEU A 93 9.71 12.22 -1.11
CA LEU A 93 9.80 12.15 0.35
C LEU A 93 9.09 10.91 0.91
N VAL A 94 8.05 10.45 0.25
CA VAL A 94 7.35 9.20 0.59
C VAL A 94 7.74 8.12 -0.40
N ARG A 95 8.48 7.10 0.05
CA ARG A 95 8.78 5.90 -0.72
C ARG A 95 7.63 4.91 -0.62
N ILE A 96 7.25 4.31 -1.75
CA ILE A 96 6.15 3.34 -1.78
C ILE A 96 6.70 1.99 -2.22
N HIS A 97 6.59 0.99 -1.35
CA HIS A 97 6.96 -0.39 -1.61
C HIS A 97 5.71 -1.25 -1.75
N GLY A 98 5.71 -2.20 -2.67
CA GLY A 98 4.60 -3.12 -2.91
C GLY A 98 5.00 -4.56 -2.65
N ILE A 99 4.12 -5.32 -2.00
CA ILE A 99 4.23 -6.77 -1.83
C ILE A 99 2.95 -7.38 -2.38
N GLY A 100 3.09 -8.15 -3.45
CA GLY A 100 1.98 -8.86 -4.10
C GLY A 100 1.90 -10.31 -3.66
N PHE A 101 0.69 -10.77 -3.39
CA PHE A 101 0.42 -12.17 -3.05
C PHE A 101 -0.23 -12.86 -4.25
N PRO A 102 0.29 -14.01 -4.73
CA PRO A 102 -0.22 -14.68 -5.93
C PRO A 102 -1.43 -15.57 -5.67
N THR A 103 -2.26 -15.25 -4.68
CA THR A 103 -3.40 -16.07 -4.24
C THR A 103 -4.38 -16.43 -5.37
N ILE A 104 -4.35 -15.69 -6.48
CA ILE A 104 -5.32 -15.79 -7.57
C ILE A 104 -4.82 -16.63 -8.76
N PHE A 105 -3.54 -17.02 -8.81
CA PHE A 105 -3.06 -17.89 -9.90
C PHE A 105 -3.67 -19.30 -9.86
N ALA A 106 -4.19 -19.73 -8.70
CA ALA A 106 -4.93 -20.96 -8.54
C ALA A 106 -6.43 -20.84 -8.94
N GLY A 107 -6.91 -19.64 -9.27
CA GLY A 107 -8.32 -19.36 -9.54
C GLY A 107 -8.70 -19.31 -11.03
N PRO A 108 -10.01 -19.16 -11.34
CA PRO A 108 -10.49 -19.05 -12.70
C PRO A 108 -9.85 -17.88 -13.48
N ARG A 109 -9.71 -18.01 -14.80
CA ARG A 109 -9.08 -17.01 -15.70
C ARG A 109 -9.59 -15.57 -15.52
N ARG A 110 -10.83 -15.40 -15.08
CA ARG A 110 -11.44 -14.07 -14.83
C ARG A 110 -10.72 -13.26 -13.75
N PHE A 111 -10.05 -13.91 -12.82
CA PHE A 111 -9.27 -13.26 -11.77
C PHE A 111 -7.84 -12.90 -12.21
N GLN A 112 -7.35 -13.48 -13.30
CA GLN A 112 -5.99 -13.21 -13.78
C GLN A 112 -5.84 -11.76 -14.26
N GLN A 113 -6.90 -11.15 -14.80
CA GLN A 113 -6.86 -9.76 -15.26
C GLN A 113 -6.68 -8.77 -14.09
N SER A 114 -7.30 -9.02 -12.93
CA SER A 114 -7.13 -8.16 -11.76
C SER A 114 -5.72 -8.24 -11.18
N VAL A 115 -5.12 -9.44 -11.17
CA VAL A 115 -3.71 -9.64 -10.77
C VAL A 115 -2.75 -8.88 -11.67
N TYR A 116 -2.93 -8.96 -12.99
CA TYR A 116 -2.10 -8.20 -13.93
C TYR A 116 -2.24 -6.69 -13.71
N ARG A 117 -3.46 -6.21 -13.49
CA ARG A 117 -3.71 -4.80 -13.21
C ARG A 117 -3.07 -4.36 -11.90
N TYR A 118 -3.21 -5.16 -10.84
CA TYR A 118 -2.57 -4.90 -9.56
C TYR A 118 -1.05 -4.87 -9.68
N SER A 119 -0.45 -5.88 -10.29
CA SER A 119 0.99 -5.97 -10.48
C SER A 119 1.53 -4.82 -11.31
N THR A 120 0.81 -4.42 -12.37
CA THR A 120 1.17 -3.28 -13.21
C THR A 120 1.11 -1.97 -12.42
N LEU A 121 0.01 -1.74 -11.69
CA LEU A 121 -0.14 -0.56 -10.85
C LEU A 121 0.95 -0.49 -9.78
N MET A 122 1.18 -1.60 -9.06
CA MET A 122 2.19 -1.64 -8.00
C MET A 122 3.59 -1.40 -8.54
N ARG A 123 3.95 -2.02 -9.66
CA ARG A 123 5.27 -1.82 -10.30
C ARG A 123 5.48 -0.36 -10.68
N GLU A 124 4.53 0.24 -11.39
CA GLU A 124 4.62 1.64 -11.81
C GLU A 124 4.65 2.59 -10.61
N MET A 125 3.79 2.37 -9.63
CA MET A 125 3.70 3.20 -8.44
C MET A 125 4.98 3.14 -7.61
N THR A 126 5.56 1.94 -7.43
CA THR A 126 6.77 1.79 -6.63
C THR A 126 7.98 2.40 -7.33
N ILE A 127 8.15 2.17 -8.64
CA ILE A 127 9.26 2.75 -9.42
C ILE A 127 9.22 4.28 -9.36
N ARG A 128 8.07 4.88 -9.60
CA ARG A 128 7.89 6.35 -9.59
C ARG A 128 8.12 6.98 -8.22
N ASN A 129 7.96 6.21 -7.15
CA ASN A 129 8.06 6.70 -5.78
C ASN A 129 9.27 6.12 -5.04
N GLY A 130 10.33 5.76 -5.75
CA GLY A 130 11.62 5.37 -5.19
C GLY A 130 11.62 4.09 -4.36
N GLY A 131 10.59 3.25 -4.52
CA GLY A 131 10.45 1.97 -3.84
C GLY A 131 10.65 0.77 -4.74
N THR A 132 10.21 -0.39 -4.27
CA THR A 132 10.33 -1.68 -4.98
C THR A 132 9.03 -2.47 -4.91
N PHE A 133 8.76 -3.28 -5.95
CA PHE A 133 7.67 -4.24 -5.96
C PHE A 133 8.23 -5.66 -5.88
N VAL A 134 7.70 -6.44 -4.95
CA VAL A 134 8.04 -7.86 -4.78
C VAL A 134 6.76 -8.69 -4.93
N GLY A 135 6.72 -9.58 -5.90
CA GLY A 135 5.72 -10.63 -6.01
C GLY A 135 6.19 -11.87 -5.25
N LEU A 136 5.41 -12.36 -4.31
CA LEU A 136 5.68 -13.61 -3.62
C LEU A 136 5.15 -14.76 -4.48
N ASN A 137 5.98 -15.78 -4.74
CA ASN A 137 5.62 -16.87 -5.67
C ASN A 137 4.95 -18.06 -5.01
N ASP A 138 5.12 -18.26 -3.69
CA ASP A 138 4.56 -19.39 -2.94
C ASP A 138 4.33 -19.06 -1.47
N TYR A 139 3.25 -19.65 -0.93
CA TYR A 139 3.07 -19.84 0.51
C TYR A 139 3.42 -21.30 0.82
N GLN A 140 4.53 -21.52 1.46
CA GLN A 140 4.77 -22.77 2.18
C GLN A 140 4.46 -22.61 3.64
#